data_5a1c8faba91977a8e757819a03ae06fb
#
_entry.id   5a1c8faba91977a8e757819a03ae06fb
#
_cell.length_a   1.000
_cell.length_b   1.000
_cell.length_c   1.000
_cell.angle_alpha   90.00
_cell.angle_beta   90.00
_cell.angle_gamma   90.00
#
_symmetry.space_group_name_H-M   'P 1'
#
loop_
_entity.id
_entity.type
_entity.pdbx_description
1 polymer ?
#
loop_
_entity_poly.entity_id
_entity_poly.type
_entity_poly.pdbx_seq_one_letter_code
_entity_poly.pdbx_strand_id
1 'polypeptide(L)'
;MKIVIVGAGKVGLALIRQLSQEHNVTVIDQNPALINNIVNVYDVMGVCGNGASFEVQKEAEVDKAELLLAVTSGDELNILACLVAKKLGVNHTIARIRNPEYEAQLRFMREELGLSMI
;
A
#
# COMPACT_ATOMS: atom_id res chain seq x y z
N MET A 1 -15.36 0.64 -3.05
CA MET A 1 -14.40 0.01 -2.14
C MET A 1 -13.33 1.04 -1.76
N LYS A 2 -12.94 1.07 -0.52
CA LYS A 2 -11.84 1.94 -0.09
C LYS A 2 -10.52 1.17 -0.19
N ILE A 3 -9.60 1.73 -0.97
CA ILE A 3 -8.30 1.12 -1.27
C ILE A 3 -7.19 2.08 -0.85
N VAL A 4 -6.17 1.57 -0.16
CA VAL A 4 -4.97 2.34 0.15
C VAL A 4 -3.81 1.77 -0.66
N ILE A 5 -3.08 2.65 -1.33
CA ILE A 5 -1.90 2.28 -2.11
C ILE A 5 -0.68 2.91 -1.44
N VAL A 6 0.28 2.10 -1.04
CA VAL A 6 1.56 2.56 -0.49
C VAL A 6 2.58 2.49 -1.61
N GLY A 7 3.08 3.66 -2.02
CA GLY A 7 4.03 3.79 -3.11
C GLY A 7 3.41 4.43 -4.34
N ALA A 8 3.99 5.55 -4.78
CA ALA A 8 3.51 6.34 -5.92
C ALA A 8 4.49 6.34 -7.09
N GLY A 9 5.35 5.34 -7.17
CA GLY A 9 6.24 5.13 -8.32
C GLY A 9 5.48 4.58 -9.53
N LYS A 10 6.18 3.92 -10.45
CA LYS A 10 5.57 3.43 -11.70
C LYS A 10 4.40 2.49 -11.45
N VAL A 11 4.58 1.51 -10.58
CA VAL A 11 3.53 0.52 -10.31
C VAL A 11 2.36 1.16 -9.58
N GLY A 12 2.66 1.96 -8.56
CA GLY A 12 1.62 2.66 -7.80
C GLY A 12 0.80 3.59 -8.68
N LEU A 13 1.47 4.36 -9.54
CA LEU A 13 0.79 5.28 -10.44
C LEU A 13 -0.11 4.54 -11.43
N ALA A 14 0.34 3.40 -11.97
CA ALA A 14 -0.49 2.59 -12.86
C ALA A 14 -1.75 2.10 -12.17
N LEU A 15 -1.62 1.67 -10.91
CA LEU A 15 -2.76 1.24 -10.11
C LEU A 15 -3.72 2.39 -9.80
N ILE A 16 -3.17 3.56 -9.47
CA ILE A 16 -3.97 4.75 -9.19
C ILE A 16 -4.81 5.12 -10.41
N ARG A 17 -4.21 5.15 -11.59
CA ARG A 17 -4.92 5.49 -12.82
C ARG A 17 -6.11 4.57 -13.06
N GLN A 18 -5.95 3.29 -12.78
CA GLN A 18 -6.96 2.30 -13.05
C GLN A 18 -8.03 2.26 -11.95
N LEU A 19 -7.61 2.28 -10.70
CA LEU A 19 -8.51 2.05 -9.56
C LEU A 19 -9.28 3.31 -9.14
N SER A 20 -8.72 4.50 -9.36
CA SER A 20 -9.36 5.74 -8.92
C SER A 20 -10.63 6.07 -9.68
N GLN A 21 -10.86 5.43 -10.82
CA GLN A 21 -12.06 5.67 -11.62
C GLN A 21 -13.31 5.06 -10.98
N GLU A 22 -13.15 3.98 -10.23
CA GLU A 22 -14.29 3.24 -9.68
C GLU A 22 -14.24 3.06 -8.17
N HIS A 23 -13.13 3.40 -7.53
CA HIS A 23 -12.93 3.17 -6.10
C HIS A 23 -12.44 4.43 -5.39
N ASN A 24 -12.63 4.44 -4.10
CA ASN A 24 -12.14 5.51 -3.23
C ASN A 24 -10.68 5.18 -2.86
N VAL A 25 -9.72 5.87 -3.47
CA VAL A 25 -8.31 5.57 -3.34
C VAL A 25 -7.60 6.62 -2.48
N THR A 26 -6.78 6.15 -1.54
CA THR A 26 -5.83 6.97 -0.78
C THR A 26 -4.43 6.48 -1.10
N VAL A 27 -3.50 7.41 -1.31
CA VAL A 27 -2.12 7.12 -1.67
C VAL A 27 -1.20 7.61 -0.57
N ILE A 28 -0.25 6.76 -0.16
CA ILE A 28 0.80 7.11 0.80
C ILE A 28 2.14 7.04 0.09
N ASP A 29 2.93 8.10 0.19
CA ASP A 29 4.30 8.12 -0.32
C ASP A 29 5.12 9.13 0.47
N GLN A 30 6.41 8.91 0.57
CA GLN A 30 7.30 9.81 1.31
C GLN A 30 7.65 11.06 0.53
N ASN A 31 7.46 11.06 -0.78
CA ASN A 31 7.83 12.18 -1.65
C ASN A 31 6.66 13.16 -1.78
N PRO A 32 6.76 14.36 -1.17
CA PRO A 32 5.65 15.32 -1.22
C PRO A 32 5.34 15.81 -2.64
N ALA A 33 6.34 15.89 -3.51
CA ALA A 33 6.11 16.32 -4.89
C ALA A 33 5.25 15.30 -5.64
N LEU A 34 5.51 14.00 -5.45
CA LEU A 34 4.68 12.96 -6.06
C LEU A 34 3.25 13.01 -5.55
N ILE A 35 3.07 13.16 -4.25
CA ILE A 35 1.74 13.25 -3.66
C ILE A 35 0.98 14.46 -4.22
N ASN A 36 1.61 15.63 -4.25
CA ASN A 36 0.97 16.83 -4.78
C ASN A 36 0.55 16.66 -6.24
N ASN A 37 1.41 16.09 -7.07
CA ASN A 37 1.08 15.87 -8.48
C ASN A 37 -0.10 14.93 -8.64
N ILE A 38 -0.12 13.86 -7.88
CA ILE A 38 -1.16 12.83 -7.98
C ILE A 38 -2.53 13.37 -7.54
N VAL A 39 -2.58 14.09 -6.41
CA VAL A 39 -3.87 14.62 -5.93
C VAL A 39 -4.41 15.72 -6.84
N ASN A 40 -3.54 16.39 -7.60
CA ASN A 40 -3.97 17.41 -8.56
C ASN A 40 -4.50 16.82 -9.87
N VAL A 41 -4.09 15.60 -10.20
CA VAL A 41 -4.46 14.96 -11.47
C VAL A 41 -5.59 13.94 -11.30
N TYR A 42 -5.60 13.21 -10.20
CA TYR A 42 -6.57 12.15 -9.95
C TYR A 42 -7.44 12.48 -8.74
N ASP A 43 -8.65 11.97 -8.75
CA ASP A 43 -9.57 12.11 -7.63
C ASP A 43 -9.20 11.10 -6.54
N VAL A 44 -8.14 11.39 -5.81
CA VAL A 44 -7.61 10.55 -4.73
C VAL A 44 -7.19 11.41 -3.56
N MET A 45 -7.16 10.83 -2.38
CA MET A 45 -6.55 11.45 -1.21
C MET A 45 -5.08 11.08 -1.14
N GLY A 46 -4.26 11.98 -0.63
CA GLY A 46 -2.83 11.76 -0.50
C GLY A 46 -2.35 12.00 0.91
N VAL A 47 -1.48 11.13 1.41
CA VAL A 47 -0.82 11.30 2.70
C VAL A 47 0.69 11.15 2.47
N CYS A 48 1.46 12.16 2.88
CA CYS A 48 2.90 12.14 2.75
C CYS A 48 3.50 11.55 4.02
N GLY A 49 4.22 10.43 3.88
CA GLY A 49 4.87 9.80 5.02
C GLY A 49 5.32 8.39 4.72
N ASN A 50 5.86 7.76 5.75
CA ASN A 50 6.32 6.37 5.67
C ASN A 50 5.13 5.42 5.76
N GLY A 51 4.88 4.68 4.69
CA GLY A 51 3.72 3.78 4.60
C GLY A 51 3.75 2.60 5.56
N ALA A 52 4.88 2.30 6.18
CA ALA A 52 4.97 1.27 7.21
C ALA A 52 4.74 1.82 8.62
N SER A 53 4.57 3.13 8.75
CA SER A 53 4.31 3.76 10.04
C SER A 53 2.85 3.58 10.45
N PHE A 54 2.63 3.09 11.65
CA PHE A 54 1.30 2.97 12.24
C PHE A 54 0.56 4.30 12.23
N GLU A 55 1.24 5.39 12.63
CA GLU A 55 0.62 6.71 12.70
C GLU A 55 0.23 7.24 11.32
N VAL A 56 1.08 7.04 10.33
CA VAL A 56 0.80 7.44 8.95
C VAL A 56 -0.38 6.65 8.39
N GLN A 57 -0.41 5.35 8.65
CA GLN A 57 -1.52 4.53 8.19
C GLN A 57 -2.85 4.94 8.83
N LYS A 58 -2.84 5.32 10.09
CA LYS A 58 -4.05 5.82 10.74
C LYS A 58 -4.50 7.15 10.17
N GLU A 59 -3.56 8.04 9.86
CA GLU A 59 -3.87 9.30 9.19
C GLU A 59 -4.53 9.05 7.82
N ALA A 60 -4.07 8.04 7.11
CA ALA A 60 -4.64 7.65 5.81
C ALA A 60 -5.92 6.84 5.95
N GLU A 61 -6.40 6.62 7.15
CA GLU A 61 -7.60 5.84 7.45
C GLU A 61 -7.52 4.40 6.94
N VAL A 62 -6.34 3.80 7.06
CA VAL A 62 -6.12 2.40 6.66
C VAL A 62 -7.06 1.46 7.44
N ASP A 63 -7.34 1.77 8.69
CA ASP A 63 -8.26 0.99 9.51
C ASP A 63 -9.66 0.89 8.93
N LYS A 64 -10.02 1.79 8.01
CA LYS A 64 -11.32 1.79 7.33
C LYS A 64 -11.25 1.22 5.91
N ALA A 65 -10.07 0.81 5.46
CA ALA A 65 -9.87 0.31 4.10
C ALA A 65 -10.22 -1.18 4.01
N GLU A 66 -10.62 -1.58 2.82
CA GLU A 66 -10.89 -2.98 2.51
C GLU A 66 -9.69 -3.68 1.90
N LEU A 67 -8.82 -2.91 1.25
CA LEU A 67 -7.64 -3.43 0.57
C LEU A 67 -6.47 -2.46 0.73
N LEU A 68 -5.29 -2.99 1.02
CA LEU A 68 -4.06 -2.23 0.98
C LEU A 68 -3.08 -2.90 0.04
N LEU A 69 -2.54 -2.11 -0.89
CA LEU A 69 -1.54 -2.54 -1.87
C LEU A 69 -0.23 -1.83 -1.55
N ALA A 70 0.81 -2.58 -1.16
CA ALA A 70 2.13 -2.01 -0.89
C ALA A 70 3.05 -2.32 -2.06
N VAL A 71 3.35 -1.30 -2.86
CA VAL A 71 4.03 -1.43 -4.15
C VAL A 71 5.22 -0.47 -4.29
N THR A 72 5.90 -0.20 -3.18
CA THR A 72 7.13 0.59 -3.20
C THR A 72 8.27 -0.24 -3.84
N SER A 73 9.42 0.37 -4.00
CA SER A 73 10.60 -0.35 -4.51
C SER A 73 11.26 -1.25 -3.48
N GLY A 74 10.86 -1.18 -2.21
CA GLY A 74 11.46 -1.96 -1.13
C GLY A 74 10.57 -3.12 -0.68
N ASP A 75 11.06 -4.34 -0.85
CA ASP A 75 10.30 -5.52 -0.43
C ASP A 75 10.00 -5.51 1.07
N GLU A 76 11.00 -5.16 1.89
CA GLU A 76 10.85 -5.12 3.34
C GLU A 76 9.80 -4.10 3.77
N LEU A 77 9.82 -2.94 3.13
CA LEU A 77 8.84 -1.90 3.39
C LEU A 77 7.42 -2.38 3.02
N ASN A 78 7.31 -3.04 1.88
CA ASN A 78 6.02 -3.57 1.41
C ASN A 78 5.47 -4.61 2.39
N ILE A 79 6.32 -5.51 2.87
CA ILE A 79 5.93 -6.52 3.84
C ILE A 79 5.48 -5.87 5.15
N LEU A 80 6.29 -4.96 5.68
CA LEU A 80 5.98 -4.31 6.95
C LEU A 80 4.71 -3.48 6.86
N ALA A 81 4.52 -2.75 5.76
CA ALA A 81 3.30 -1.98 5.56
C ALA A 81 2.05 -2.87 5.58
N CYS A 82 2.12 -4.04 4.95
CA CYS A 82 1.02 -4.99 4.95
C CYS A 82 0.75 -5.59 6.33
N LEU A 83 1.80 -5.89 7.09
CA LEU A 83 1.64 -6.42 8.45
C LEU A 83 0.98 -5.41 9.38
N VAL A 84 1.39 -4.15 9.29
CA VAL A 84 0.78 -3.08 10.10
C VAL A 84 -0.69 -2.89 9.70
N ALA A 85 -0.98 -2.87 8.41
CA ALA A 85 -2.35 -2.73 7.91
C ALA A 85 -3.24 -3.87 8.38
N LYS A 86 -2.73 -5.09 8.34
CA LYS A 86 -3.47 -6.25 8.82
C LYS A 86 -3.79 -6.12 10.31
N LYS A 87 -2.83 -5.65 11.10
CA LYS A 87 -3.06 -5.40 12.53
C LYS A 87 -4.13 -4.34 12.75
N LEU A 88 -4.23 -3.36 11.85
CA LEU A 88 -5.27 -2.33 11.92
C LEU A 88 -6.64 -2.82 11.46
N GLY A 89 -6.73 -4.02 10.92
CA GLY A 89 -8.01 -4.63 10.57
C GLY A 89 -8.34 -4.70 9.09
N VAL A 90 -7.39 -4.37 8.20
CA VAL A 90 -7.62 -4.49 6.76
C VAL A 90 -7.77 -5.97 6.38
N ASN A 91 -8.83 -6.29 5.65
CA ASN A 91 -9.13 -7.67 5.30
C ASN A 91 -8.16 -8.25 4.28
N HIS A 92 -7.76 -7.44 3.30
CA HIS A 92 -6.90 -7.91 2.21
C HIS A 92 -5.70 -7.00 2.06
N THR A 93 -4.50 -7.58 2.15
CA THR A 93 -3.25 -6.87 1.97
C THR A 93 -2.42 -7.59 0.92
N ILE A 94 -1.85 -6.85 -0.02
CA ILE A 94 -1.04 -7.40 -1.09
C ILE A 94 0.29 -6.65 -1.13
N ALA A 95 1.39 -7.38 -0.98
CA ALA A 95 2.73 -6.83 -1.03
C ALA A 95 3.42 -7.21 -2.34
N ARG A 96 3.99 -6.22 -3.02
CA ARG A 96 4.85 -6.47 -4.18
C ARG A 96 6.20 -6.96 -3.69
N ILE A 97 6.61 -8.14 -4.13
CA ILE A 97 7.87 -8.78 -3.74
C ILE A 97 8.67 -9.08 -5.00
N ARG A 98 9.90 -8.55 -5.05
CA ARG A 98 10.78 -8.70 -6.19
C ARG A 98 11.92 -9.68 -5.94
N ASN A 99 12.32 -9.84 -4.68
CA ASN A 99 13.42 -10.73 -4.31
C ASN A 99 12.91 -12.17 -4.17
N PRO A 100 13.43 -13.11 -4.98
CA PRO A 100 12.98 -14.51 -4.91
C PRO A 100 13.18 -15.18 -3.54
N GLU A 101 14.18 -14.75 -2.79
CA GLU A 101 14.41 -15.28 -1.44
C GLU A 101 13.24 -14.94 -0.51
N TYR A 102 12.76 -13.70 -0.59
CA TYR A 102 11.61 -13.28 0.22
C TYR A 102 10.32 -13.94 -0.24
N GLU A 103 10.18 -14.14 -1.54
CA GLU A 103 9.01 -14.84 -2.07
C GLU A 103 8.88 -16.24 -1.47
N ALA A 104 9.98 -17.01 -1.47
CA ALA A 104 10.01 -18.33 -0.88
C ALA A 104 9.74 -18.30 0.62
N GLN A 105 10.37 -17.36 1.32
CA GLN A 105 10.19 -17.20 2.76
C GLN A 105 8.75 -16.87 3.14
N LEU A 106 8.10 -15.98 2.39
CA LEU A 106 6.72 -15.59 2.66
C LEU A 106 5.75 -16.73 2.40
N ARG A 107 6.01 -17.56 1.39
CA ARG A 107 5.20 -18.77 1.17
C ARG A 107 5.30 -19.72 2.35
N PHE A 108 6.50 -19.86 2.89
CA PHE A 108 6.74 -20.69 4.07
C PHE A 108 5.99 -20.16 5.29
N MET A 109 5.88 -18.85 5.42
CA MET A 109 5.28 -18.16 6.56
C MET A 109 3.84 -17.69 6.28
N ARG A 110 3.20 -18.20 5.24
CA ARG A 110 1.90 -17.70 4.79
C ARG A 110 0.85 -17.69 5.89
N GLU A 111 0.77 -18.74 6.66
CA GLU A 111 -0.25 -18.87 7.69
C GLU A 111 -0.08 -17.84 8.81
N GLU A 112 1.17 -17.54 9.16
CA GLU A 112 1.48 -16.58 10.22
C GLU A 112 1.29 -15.14 9.76
N LEU A 113 1.61 -14.85 8.51
CA LEU A 113 1.62 -13.47 8.02
C LEU A 113 0.26 -13.01 7.50
N GLY A 114 -0.49 -13.92 6.88
CA GLY A 114 -1.83 -13.59 6.40
C GLY A 114 -1.88 -12.51 5.33
N LEU A 115 -0.83 -12.37 4.51
CA LEU A 115 -0.80 -11.41 3.41
C LEU A 115 -0.61 -12.13 2.09
N SER A 116 -0.99 -11.47 0.98
CA SER A 116 -0.78 -11.96 -0.36
C SER A 116 0.41 -11.25 -1.01
N MET A 117 0.96 -11.85 -2.07
CA MET A 117 2.11 -11.32 -2.79
C MET A 117 1.82 -11.19 -4.28
N ILE A 118 2.50 -10.23 -4.85
CA ILE A 118 2.53 -10.05 -6.31
C ILE A 118 3.94 -9.79 -6.82
#